data_7ad13ce95cf60ba9d231f7dd1e127f3b
#
_entry.id   7ad13ce95cf60ba9d231f7dd1e127f3b
#
_cell.length_a   1.000
_cell.length_b   1.000
_cell.length_c   1.000
_cell.angle_alpha   90.00
_cell.angle_beta   90.00
_cell.angle_gamma   90.00
#
_symmetry.space_group_name_H-M   'P 1'
#
loop_
_entity.id
_entity.type
_entity.pdbx_description
1 polymer ?
#
loop_
_entity_poly.entity_id
_entity_poly.type
_entity_poly.pdbx_seq_one_letter_code
_entity_poly.pdbx_strand_id
1 'polypeptide(L)'
;RQPFDSQKLLRGMMKACEKRPIQISQLEEIVEEIESIVQDRQDKEIESSEIGQIVMERLKVLDKVAYIRFASVYREFKDVVEFKHVLENLLKEK
;
A
#
# COMPACT_ATOMS: atom_id res chain seq x y z
N ARG A 1 3.27 -18.11 -2.11
CA ARG A 1 3.41 -17.19 -3.24
C ARG A 1 2.30 -17.39 -4.24
N GLN A 2 1.74 -16.31 -4.70
CA GLN A 2 0.66 -16.31 -5.68
C GLN A 2 1.02 -15.35 -6.81
N PRO A 3 0.49 -15.58 -8.02
CA PRO A 3 0.63 -14.61 -9.09
C PRO A 3 0.05 -13.28 -8.66
N PHE A 4 0.66 -12.20 -9.11
CA PHE A 4 0.21 -10.87 -8.77
C PHE A 4 -1.16 -10.57 -9.41
N ASP A 5 -2.11 -10.15 -8.60
CA ASP A 5 -3.46 -9.77 -9.04
C ASP A 5 -3.62 -8.25 -8.93
N SER A 6 -3.42 -7.56 -10.05
CA SER A 6 -3.47 -6.11 -10.09
C SER A 6 -4.85 -5.55 -9.79
N GLN A 7 -5.92 -6.26 -10.18
CA GLN A 7 -7.28 -5.81 -9.94
C GLN A 7 -7.64 -5.85 -8.45
N LYS A 8 -7.20 -6.92 -7.79
CA LYS A 8 -7.42 -7.05 -6.36
C LYS A 8 -6.70 -5.95 -5.59
N LEU A 9 -5.46 -5.66 -5.97
CA LEU A 9 -4.68 -4.61 -5.35
C LEU A 9 -5.33 -3.24 -5.55
N LEU A 10 -5.74 -2.95 -6.77
CA LEU A 10 -6.38 -1.67 -7.08
C LEU A 10 -7.65 -1.47 -6.24
N ARG A 11 -8.48 -2.51 -6.12
CA ARG A 11 -9.69 -2.44 -5.30
C ARG A 11 -9.38 -2.18 -3.84
N GLY A 12 -8.34 -2.84 -3.32
CA GLY A 12 -7.91 -2.62 -1.93
C GLY A 12 -7.46 -1.19 -1.67
N MET A 13 -6.70 -0.63 -2.61
CA MET A 13 -6.27 0.75 -2.51
C MET A 13 -7.44 1.73 -2.64
N MET A 14 -8.35 1.49 -3.57
CA MET A 14 -9.53 2.33 -3.73
C MET A 14 -10.35 2.39 -2.45
N LYS A 15 -10.50 1.25 -1.78
CA LYS A 15 -11.23 1.19 -0.53
C LYS A 15 -10.55 2.02 0.56
N ALA A 16 -9.23 1.94 0.64
CA ALA A 16 -8.46 2.73 1.61
C ALA A 16 -8.55 4.23 1.33
N CYS A 17 -8.77 4.58 0.08
CA CYS A 17 -8.82 5.97 -0.36
C CYS A 17 -10.23 6.57 -0.43
N GLU A 18 -11.25 5.83 0.01
CA GLU A 18 -12.62 6.34 0.01
C GLU A 18 -12.73 7.69 0.72
N LYS A 19 -13.41 8.63 0.05
CA LYS A 19 -13.64 9.99 0.57
C LYS A 19 -12.36 10.79 0.79
N ARG A 20 -11.27 10.38 0.16
CA ARG A 20 -10.02 11.15 0.19
C ARG A 20 -9.77 11.76 -1.20
N PRO A 21 -9.07 12.90 -1.26
CA PRO A 21 -8.81 13.59 -2.54
C PRO A 21 -7.69 12.92 -3.32
N ILE A 22 -7.88 11.65 -3.66
CA ILE A 22 -6.93 10.86 -4.43
C ILE A 22 -7.63 10.41 -5.70
N GLN A 23 -6.97 10.66 -6.84
CA GLN A 23 -7.50 10.24 -8.13
C GLN A 23 -7.13 8.79 -8.40
N ILE A 24 -8.03 8.08 -9.09
CA ILE A 24 -7.79 6.68 -9.44
C ILE A 24 -6.52 6.52 -10.28
N SER A 25 -6.20 7.51 -11.12
CA SER A 25 -4.98 7.49 -11.92
C SER A 25 -3.71 7.39 -11.07
N GLN A 26 -3.71 8.01 -9.89
CA GLN A 26 -2.58 7.93 -8.97
C GLN A 26 -2.41 6.51 -8.43
N LEU A 27 -3.52 5.82 -8.17
CA LEU A 27 -3.49 4.44 -7.72
C LEU A 27 -3.07 3.49 -8.85
N GLU A 28 -3.52 3.78 -10.06
CA GLU A 28 -3.13 2.99 -11.23
C GLU A 28 -1.63 3.08 -11.50
N GLU A 29 -1.02 4.23 -11.25
CA GLU A 29 0.42 4.39 -11.37
C GLU A 29 1.18 3.48 -10.39
N ILE A 30 0.66 3.34 -9.17
CA ILE A 30 1.25 2.44 -8.17
C ILE A 30 1.16 1.00 -8.66
N VAL A 31 0.01 0.60 -9.19
CA VAL A 31 -0.19 -0.73 -9.74
C VAL A 31 0.78 -1.00 -10.89
N GLU A 32 0.93 -0.04 -11.81
CA GLU A 32 1.84 -0.16 -12.94
C GLU A 32 3.30 -0.32 -12.50
N GLU A 33 3.69 0.40 -11.46
CA GLU A 33 5.04 0.27 -10.90
C GLU A 33 5.28 -1.15 -10.40
N ILE A 34 4.32 -1.71 -9.69
CA ILE A 34 4.43 -3.08 -9.17
C ILE A 34 4.42 -4.09 -10.30
N GLU A 35 3.56 -3.90 -11.30
CA GLU A 35 3.53 -4.77 -12.48
C GLU A 35 4.87 -4.77 -13.19
N SER A 36 5.51 -3.61 -13.31
CA SER A 36 6.83 -3.49 -13.92
C SER A 36 7.88 -4.27 -13.14
N ILE A 37 7.85 -4.18 -11.81
CA ILE A 37 8.76 -4.94 -10.96
C ILE A 37 8.59 -6.45 -11.17
N VAL A 38 7.35 -6.91 -11.23
CA VAL A 38 7.04 -8.33 -11.43
C VAL A 38 7.51 -8.80 -12.81
N GLN A 39 7.30 -7.99 -13.85
CA GLN A 39 7.70 -8.33 -15.21
C GLN A 39 9.21 -8.46 -15.36
N ASP A 40 9.98 -7.72 -14.57
CA ASP A 40 11.44 -7.78 -14.62
C ASP A 40 12.01 -9.02 -13.90
N ARG A 41 11.19 -9.76 -13.19
CA ARG A 41 11.62 -10.95 -12.46
C ARG A 41 11.47 -12.19 -13.33
N GLN A 42 12.40 -13.14 -13.15
CA GLN A 42 12.37 -14.40 -13.89
C GLN A 42 11.11 -15.22 -13.60
N ASP A 43 10.73 -15.31 -12.33
CA ASP A 43 9.59 -16.13 -11.90
C ASP A 43 8.24 -15.41 -12.05
N LYS A 44 8.27 -14.12 -12.37
CA LYS A 44 7.05 -13.30 -12.51
C LYS A 44 6.20 -13.31 -11.24
N GLU A 45 6.84 -13.39 -10.09
CA GLU A 45 6.19 -13.43 -8.80
C GLU A 45 6.67 -12.31 -7.89
N ILE A 46 5.83 -11.96 -6.92
CA ILE A 46 6.16 -10.98 -5.90
C ILE A 46 5.47 -11.41 -4.60
N GLU A 47 6.13 -11.21 -3.47
CA GLU A 47 5.54 -11.53 -2.19
C GLU A 47 4.58 -10.43 -1.76
N SER A 48 3.49 -10.84 -1.06
CA SER A 48 2.50 -9.87 -0.59
C SER A 48 3.10 -8.85 0.37
N SER A 49 4.10 -9.23 1.16
CA SER A 49 4.79 -8.30 2.04
C SER A 49 5.52 -7.20 1.26
N GLU A 50 6.11 -7.55 0.12
CA GLU A 50 6.75 -6.58 -0.76
C GLU A 50 5.73 -5.62 -1.38
N ILE A 51 4.62 -6.17 -1.85
CA ILE A 51 3.53 -5.36 -2.41
C ILE A 51 3.05 -4.36 -1.36
N GLY A 52 2.77 -4.84 -0.16
CA GLY A 52 2.32 -4.01 0.94
C GLY A 52 3.29 -2.89 1.26
N GLN A 53 4.57 -3.19 1.28
CA GLN A 53 5.62 -2.21 1.57
C GLN A 53 5.65 -1.10 0.51
N ILE A 54 5.60 -1.47 -0.76
CA ILE A 54 5.61 -0.50 -1.85
C ILE A 54 4.38 0.40 -1.79
N VAL A 55 3.20 -0.20 -1.62
CA VAL A 55 1.95 0.54 -1.56
C VAL A 55 1.96 1.51 -0.37
N MET A 56 2.41 1.04 0.79
CA MET A 56 2.46 1.89 1.98
C MET A 56 3.37 3.10 1.78
N GLU A 57 4.53 2.91 1.17
CA GLU A 57 5.44 4.01 0.89
C GLU A 57 4.81 5.04 -0.05
N ARG A 58 4.10 4.58 -1.05
CA ARG A 58 3.45 5.49 -2.01
C ARG A 58 2.25 6.20 -1.41
N LEU A 59 1.40 5.48 -0.66
CA LEU A 59 0.23 6.09 -0.03
C LEU A 59 0.63 7.10 1.03
N LYS A 60 1.70 6.86 1.76
CA LYS A 60 2.20 7.78 2.77
C LYS A 60 2.49 9.16 2.19
N VAL A 61 2.98 9.21 0.96
CA VAL A 61 3.25 10.47 0.26
C VAL A 61 1.96 11.12 -0.23
N LEU A 62 1.01 10.31 -0.71
CA LEU A 62 -0.24 10.80 -1.29
C LEU A 62 -1.23 11.29 -0.23
N ASP A 63 -1.47 10.48 0.80
CA ASP A 63 -2.50 10.78 1.80
C ASP A 63 -2.28 9.93 3.05
N LYS A 64 -2.06 10.60 4.16
CA LYS A 64 -1.76 9.92 5.43
C LYS A 64 -2.92 9.09 5.96
N VAL A 65 -4.16 9.53 5.71
CA VAL A 65 -5.34 8.77 6.16
C VAL A 65 -5.45 7.46 5.37
N ALA A 66 -5.28 7.53 4.06
CA ALA A 66 -5.30 6.33 3.21
C ALA A 66 -4.17 5.38 3.60
N TYR A 67 -2.99 5.92 3.90
CA TYR A 67 -1.85 5.13 4.37
C TYR A 67 -2.21 4.36 5.65
N ILE A 68 -2.78 5.03 6.64
CA ILE A 68 -3.15 4.40 7.90
C ILE A 68 -4.21 3.30 7.69
N ARG A 69 -5.22 3.57 6.86
CA ARG A 69 -6.26 2.60 6.55
C ARG A 69 -5.69 1.35 5.88
N PHE A 70 -4.83 1.55 4.90
CA PHE A 70 -4.20 0.45 4.20
C PHE A 70 -3.30 -0.36 5.13
N ALA A 71 -2.49 0.32 5.93
CA ALA A 71 -1.59 -0.32 6.87
C ALA A 71 -2.34 -1.16 7.91
N SER A 72 -3.50 -0.70 8.36
CA SER A 72 -4.29 -1.42 9.35
C SER A 72 -4.81 -2.77 8.84
N VAL A 73 -4.94 -2.91 7.51
CA VAL A 73 -5.42 -4.14 6.89
C VAL A 73 -4.26 -5.05 6.47
N TYR A 74 -3.24 -4.47 5.85
CA TYR A 74 -2.16 -5.24 5.22
C TYR A 74 -0.94 -5.46 6.10
N ARG A 75 -0.72 -4.58 7.06
CA ARG A 75 0.35 -4.75 8.02
C ARG A 75 -0.27 -5.27 9.32
N GLU A 76 0.09 -6.48 9.70
CA GLU A 76 -0.38 -7.04 10.96
C GLU A 76 0.34 -6.37 12.11
N PHE A 77 -0.37 -5.55 12.87
CA PHE A 77 0.17 -4.96 14.09
C PHE A 77 0.01 -5.99 15.21
N LYS A 78 1.13 -6.30 15.86
CA LYS A 78 1.13 -7.29 16.93
C LYS A 78 0.34 -6.82 18.15
N ASP A 79 0.31 -5.51 18.37
CA ASP A 79 -0.44 -4.93 19.47
C ASP A 79 -0.66 -3.44 19.25
N VAL A 80 -1.37 -2.84 20.21
CA VAL A 80 -1.70 -1.41 20.18
C VAL A 80 -0.45 -0.53 20.21
N VAL A 81 0.60 -0.99 20.88
CA VAL A 81 1.84 -0.23 21.01
C VAL A 81 2.52 -0.06 19.65
N GLU A 82 2.59 -1.13 18.87
CA GLU A 82 3.16 -1.07 17.52
C GLU A 82 2.38 -0.11 16.63
N PHE A 83 1.06 -0.18 16.67
CA PHE A 83 0.20 0.72 15.92
C PHE A 83 0.40 2.17 16.34
N LYS A 84 0.50 2.42 17.64
CA LYS A 84 0.75 3.73 18.19
C LYS A 84 2.08 4.31 17.69
N HIS A 85 3.13 3.50 17.63
CA HIS A 85 4.43 3.93 17.10
C HIS A 85 4.34 4.38 15.65
N VAL A 86 3.61 3.65 14.84
CA VAL A 86 3.40 4.03 13.42
C VAL A 86 2.72 5.39 13.35
N LEU A 87 1.68 5.60 14.14
CA LEU A 87 0.97 6.88 14.19
C LEU A 87 1.87 8.03 14.65
N GLU A 88 2.65 7.81 15.70
CA GLU A 88 3.56 8.83 16.22
C GLU A 88 4.60 9.24 15.19
N ASN A 89 5.19 8.26 14.50
CA ASN A 89 6.16 8.54 13.46
C ASN A 89 5.54 9.33 12.32
N LEU A 90 4.32 9.00 11.95
CA LEU A 90 3.61 9.69 10.89
C LEU A 90 3.32 11.15 11.26
N LEU A 91 2.96 11.40 12.52
CA LEU A 91 2.69 12.74 13.01
C LEU A 91 3.93 13.62 13.08
N LYS A 92 5.10 13.02 13.28
CA LYS A 92 6.38 13.74 13.30
C LYS A 92 6.84 14.15 11.91
N GLU A 93 6.38 13.48 10.89
CA GLU A 93 6.71 13.79 9.51
C GLU A 93 5.79 14.91 9.01
N LYS A 94 6.32 16.07 8.78
CA LYS A 94 5.53 17.17 8.25
C LYS A 94 6.08 17.62 6.93
#